data_328d5a98f3af01cff7da06cd9cd8d7e5
#
_entry.id   328d5a98f3af01cff7da06cd9cd8d7e5
#
_cell.length_a   1.000
_cell.length_b   1.000
_cell.length_c   1.000
_cell.angle_alpha   90.00
_cell.angle_beta   90.00
_cell.angle_gamma   90.00
#
_symmetry.space_group_name_H-M   'P 1'
#
loop_
_entity.id
_entity.type
_entity.pdbx_description
1 polymer ?
#
loop_
_entity_poly.entity_id
_entity_poly.type
_entity_poly.pdbx_seq_one_letter_code
_entity_poly.pdbx_strand_id
1 'polypeptide(L)'
;MFRKLLVILLIGLAISCHPKLNPIQQQIQSDINRSEVFKNNFTGLVVYDPVTKDTLVNINGSKYFTPASNTKIVTLYTALTLIPKQIEALRYMTKNDSLFIKGTGDPSFFHPFFKDSTLYFFLKDKSTITLVKGQLDDDHYGPGWAWEDYDAAFSAERSALPIYGNVLEVIHTNGVTQFTPDYFINRSQMTAFSMPRKRANFTNEFYIPLRENDTIQVPFIQSDTLTSRLLSLALNKEVRLMPPQNDVVFDQKLYGMSRDSLLKQMMVVSDNFIAEQLLLNASSTQLNRLNSRDIRRFVLDSLLSDLQQKPRWVDGSGLSRYNLFSPISMVQVLEKIQQNSEHYLEFFPIGGETGTLEHWFNGTDQPYIYAKTGSLGNNFNLSGFLITSSGKTLIFSFMNNHYTQPSSVVKKEMGVVLRRIRDDY
;
A
#
# COMPACT_ATOMS: atom_id res chain seq x y z
N MET A 1 -61.98 27.47 16.24
CA MET A 1 -60.82 28.38 16.13
C MET A 1 -59.59 27.90 16.88
N PHE A 2 -59.70 27.43 18.10
CA PHE A 2 -58.55 26.93 18.92
C PHE A 2 -57.78 25.73 18.37
N ARG A 3 -58.42 24.81 17.63
CA ARG A 3 -57.77 23.63 17.06
C ARG A 3 -56.85 23.94 15.87
N LYS A 4 -57.15 25.01 15.12
CA LYS A 4 -56.27 25.46 13.99
C LYS A 4 -55.07 26.25 14.49
N LEU A 5 -55.16 26.94 15.61
CA LEU A 5 -54.03 27.62 16.24
C LEU A 5 -52.99 26.65 16.84
N LEU A 6 -53.45 25.53 17.38
CA LEU A 6 -52.54 24.48 17.94
C LEU A 6 -51.72 23.77 16.86
N VAL A 7 -52.30 23.56 15.67
CA VAL A 7 -51.60 22.95 14.53
C VAL A 7 -50.52 23.88 13.96
N ILE A 8 -50.76 25.19 13.93
CA ILE A 8 -49.78 26.18 13.47
C ILE A 8 -48.63 26.32 14.49
N LEU A 9 -48.89 26.19 15.79
CA LEU A 9 -47.89 26.23 16.84
C LEU A 9 -47.00 24.97 16.81
N LEU A 10 -47.54 23.78 16.50
CA LEU A 10 -46.79 22.54 16.33
C LEU A 10 -45.94 22.50 15.06
N ILE A 11 -46.35 23.16 13.98
CA ILE A 11 -45.58 23.31 12.76
C ILE A 11 -44.41 24.30 12.94
N GLY A 12 -44.56 25.31 13.80
CA GLY A 12 -43.51 26.27 14.14
C GLY A 12 -42.37 25.68 15.02
N LEU A 13 -42.60 24.57 15.73
CA LEU A 13 -41.59 23.89 16.54
C LEU A 13 -40.81 22.84 15.76
N ALA A 14 -41.19 22.52 14.50
CA ALA A 14 -40.45 21.68 13.60
C ALA A 14 -39.37 22.43 12.82
N ILE A 15 -39.05 23.69 13.15
CA ILE A 15 -37.92 24.43 12.59
C ILE A 15 -36.63 23.87 13.22
N SER A 16 -36.19 22.80 12.62
CA SER A 16 -34.82 22.48 12.27
C SER A 16 -33.76 23.05 13.23
N CYS A 17 -33.42 22.30 14.28
CA CYS A 17 -32.07 22.33 14.84
C CYS A 17 -31.13 21.79 13.77
N HIS A 18 -30.72 22.60 12.80
CA HIS A 18 -29.46 22.35 12.09
C HIS A 18 -28.36 22.60 13.11
N PRO A 19 -27.52 21.58 13.46
CA PRO A 19 -26.40 21.83 14.33
C PRO A 19 -25.58 22.96 13.69
N LYS A 20 -25.33 24.05 14.43
CA LYS A 20 -24.45 25.11 13.96
C LYS A 20 -23.10 24.48 13.69
N LEU A 21 -22.66 24.47 12.43
CA LEU A 21 -21.32 24.07 12.07
C LEU A 21 -20.33 24.91 12.89
N ASN A 22 -19.26 24.30 13.39
CA ASN A 22 -18.24 25.04 14.07
C ASN A 22 -17.56 26.06 13.11
N PRO A 23 -16.94 27.13 13.62
CA PRO A 23 -16.38 28.19 12.78
C PRO A 23 -15.35 27.67 11.74
N ILE A 24 -14.50 26.73 12.13
CA ILE A 24 -13.48 26.15 11.23
C ILE A 24 -14.15 25.36 10.10
N GLN A 25 -15.19 24.58 10.40
CA GLN A 25 -15.93 23.87 9.37
C GLN A 25 -16.58 24.82 8.38
N GLN A 26 -17.20 25.91 8.84
CA GLN A 26 -17.82 26.90 7.96
C GLN A 26 -16.80 27.54 7.03
N GLN A 27 -15.63 27.89 7.58
CA GLN A 27 -14.55 28.49 6.80
C GLN A 27 -14.00 27.53 5.75
N ILE A 28 -13.64 26.30 6.13
CA ILE A 28 -13.12 25.29 5.22
C ILE A 28 -14.16 24.90 4.15
N GLN A 29 -15.43 24.78 4.51
CA GLN A 29 -16.51 24.55 3.54
C GLN A 29 -16.61 25.69 2.52
N SER A 30 -16.49 26.95 2.98
CA SER A 30 -16.47 28.12 2.11
C SER A 30 -15.29 28.09 1.15
N ASP A 31 -14.08 27.76 1.64
CA ASP A 31 -12.87 27.68 0.83
C ASP A 31 -13.01 26.62 -0.27
N ILE A 32 -13.50 25.42 0.09
CA ILE A 32 -13.72 24.35 -0.89
C ILE A 32 -14.77 24.74 -1.93
N ASN A 33 -15.88 25.36 -1.52
CA ASN A 33 -16.95 25.78 -2.44
C ASN A 33 -16.52 26.90 -3.39
N ARG A 34 -15.60 27.78 -2.96
CA ARG A 34 -15.07 28.88 -3.76
C ARG A 34 -13.89 28.48 -4.64
N SER A 35 -13.25 27.35 -4.34
CA SER A 35 -12.09 26.90 -5.11
C SER A 35 -12.50 26.48 -6.52
N GLU A 36 -11.89 27.09 -7.51
CA GLU A 36 -12.05 26.70 -8.92
C GLU A 36 -11.55 25.26 -9.18
N VAL A 37 -10.69 24.76 -8.29
CA VAL A 37 -10.16 23.39 -8.36
C VAL A 37 -11.17 22.39 -7.83
N PHE A 38 -11.72 22.62 -6.62
CA PHE A 38 -12.55 21.62 -5.95
C PHE A 38 -14.01 21.61 -6.38
N LYS A 39 -14.57 22.73 -6.85
CA LYS A 39 -16.00 22.83 -7.20
C LYS A 39 -16.43 21.88 -8.29
N ASN A 40 -15.51 21.50 -9.21
CA ASN A 40 -15.78 20.61 -10.33
C ASN A 40 -15.27 19.18 -10.11
N ASN A 41 -14.62 18.92 -8.98
CA ASN A 41 -14.08 17.63 -8.60
C ASN A 41 -15.03 16.94 -7.61
N PHE A 42 -14.89 15.62 -7.50
CA PHE A 42 -15.50 14.90 -6.40
C PHE A 42 -14.55 14.98 -5.18
N THR A 43 -14.85 15.89 -4.25
CA THR A 43 -13.99 16.24 -3.12
C THR A 43 -14.61 15.79 -1.79
N GLY A 44 -13.82 15.11 -0.96
CA GLY A 44 -14.18 14.71 0.40
C GLY A 44 -13.08 15.05 1.40
N LEU A 45 -13.45 15.59 2.55
CA LEU A 45 -12.51 15.92 3.63
C LEU A 45 -13.15 15.61 4.99
N VAL A 46 -12.43 14.83 5.79
CA VAL A 46 -12.71 14.65 7.22
C VAL A 46 -11.45 15.04 7.98
N VAL A 47 -11.64 15.86 9.03
CA VAL A 47 -10.60 16.23 10.00
C VAL A 47 -11.14 15.93 11.39
N TYR A 48 -10.37 15.22 12.18
CA TYR A 48 -10.77 14.68 13.48
C TYR A 48 -9.69 14.93 14.54
N ASP A 49 -10.10 15.40 15.69
CA ASP A 49 -9.25 15.50 16.87
C ASP A 49 -9.39 14.21 17.71
N PRO A 50 -8.35 13.35 17.78
CA PRO A 50 -8.41 12.11 18.52
C PRO A 50 -8.42 12.27 20.05
N VAL A 51 -8.09 13.47 20.56
CA VAL A 51 -8.09 13.78 22.01
C VAL A 51 -9.48 14.15 22.47
N THR A 52 -10.12 15.12 21.80
CA THR A 52 -11.49 15.57 22.15
C THR A 52 -12.57 14.65 21.56
N LYS A 53 -12.23 13.78 20.61
CA LYS A 53 -13.15 12.93 19.85
C LYS A 53 -14.11 13.72 18.95
N ASP A 54 -13.75 14.95 18.60
CA ASP A 54 -14.56 15.82 17.76
C ASP A 54 -14.21 15.70 16.28
N THR A 55 -15.23 15.64 15.44
CA THR A 55 -15.07 15.84 14.00
C THR A 55 -15.11 17.34 13.71
N LEU A 56 -13.95 17.90 13.37
CA LEU A 56 -13.78 19.34 13.14
C LEU A 56 -14.29 19.77 11.76
N VAL A 57 -14.06 18.92 10.76
CA VAL A 57 -14.51 19.11 9.37
C VAL A 57 -15.06 17.81 8.83
N ASN A 58 -16.24 17.88 8.19
CA ASN A 58 -16.86 16.75 7.50
C ASN A 58 -17.51 17.21 6.20
N ILE A 59 -16.82 17.01 5.10
CA ILE A 59 -17.31 17.32 3.75
C ILE A 59 -17.29 16.01 2.95
N ASN A 60 -18.47 15.54 2.54
CA ASN A 60 -18.64 14.27 1.84
C ASN A 60 -17.95 13.07 2.53
N GLY A 61 -17.77 13.14 3.85
CA GLY A 61 -17.00 12.15 4.62
C GLY A 61 -17.52 10.72 4.56
N SER A 62 -18.82 10.54 4.32
CA SER A 62 -19.46 9.22 4.15
C SER A 62 -19.57 8.76 2.69
N LYS A 63 -19.15 9.55 1.71
CA LYS A 63 -19.16 9.17 0.29
C LYS A 63 -17.97 8.29 -0.05
N TYR A 64 -18.15 7.40 -1.03
CA TYR A 64 -17.09 6.52 -1.49
C TYR A 64 -16.24 7.17 -2.58
N PHE A 65 -14.94 7.04 -2.42
CA PHE A 65 -13.89 7.50 -3.32
C PHE A 65 -13.01 6.35 -3.77
N THR A 66 -12.38 6.48 -4.93
CA THR A 66 -11.27 5.62 -5.33
C THR A 66 -10.01 6.06 -4.57
N PRO A 67 -9.52 5.26 -3.61
CA PRO A 67 -8.49 5.71 -2.66
C PRO A 67 -7.08 5.72 -3.27
N ALA A 68 -6.87 4.99 -4.37
CA ALA A 68 -5.54 4.68 -4.88
C ALA A 68 -4.65 4.14 -3.73
N SER A 69 -3.38 4.53 -3.66
CA SER A 69 -2.44 4.04 -2.63
C SER A 69 -2.76 4.44 -1.18
N ASN A 70 -3.83 5.22 -0.92
CA ASN A 70 -4.34 5.35 0.46
C ASN A 70 -4.86 4.00 1.01
N THR A 71 -5.19 3.05 0.15
CA THR A 71 -5.50 1.66 0.52
C THR A 71 -4.41 1.03 1.40
N LYS A 72 -3.13 1.40 1.18
CA LYS A 72 -1.99 0.92 1.98
C LYS A 72 -2.07 1.27 3.47
N ILE A 73 -2.89 2.25 3.86
CA ILE A 73 -3.17 2.54 5.27
C ILE A 73 -3.90 1.34 5.92
N VAL A 74 -4.82 0.72 5.20
CA VAL A 74 -5.52 -0.47 5.72
C VAL A 74 -4.61 -1.70 5.70
N THR A 75 -3.74 -1.82 4.71
CA THR A 75 -2.69 -2.85 4.67
C THR A 75 -1.68 -2.67 5.80
N LEU A 76 -1.28 -1.43 6.11
CA LEU A 76 -0.45 -1.09 7.27
C LEU A 76 -1.11 -1.55 8.58
N TYR A 77 -2.37 -1.17 8.80
CA TYR A 77 -3.14 -1.60 9.97
C TYR A 77 -3.21 -3.13 10.09
N THR A 78 -3.50 -3.80 8.98
CA THR A 78 -3.58 -5.27 8.91
C THR A 78 -2.26 -5.91 9.30
N ALA A 79 -1.15 -5.45 8.73
CA ALA A 79 0.17 -6.00 9.02
C ALA A 79 0.62 -5.71 10.45
N LEU A 80 0.38 -4.49 10.98
CA LEU A 80 0.67 -4.15 12.36
C LEU A 80 -0.08 -5.04 13.36
N THR A 81 -1.30 -5.44 13.01
CA THR A 81 -2.16 -6.25 13.89
C THR A 81 -1.88 -7.75 13.78
N LEU A 82 -1.61 -8.26 12.58
CA LEU A 82 -1.59 -9.71 12.32
C LEU A 82 -0.20 -10.31 12.08
N ILE A 83 0.78 -9.50 11.67
CA ILE A 83 2.14 -9.99 11.41
C ILE A 83 3.03 -9.72 12.64
N PRO A 84 3.79 -10.71 13.12
CA PRO A 84 4.77 -10.51 14.20
C PRO A 84 5.83 -9.45 13.87
N LYS A 85 6.57 -8.96 14.87
CA LYS A 85 7.64 -7.95 14.68
C LYS A 85 8.73 -8.38 13.68
N GLN A 86 9.00 -9.67 13.58
CA GLN A 86 9.80 -10.26 12.49
C GLN A 86 8.86 -11.03 11.57
N ILE A 87 9.01 -10.83 10.25
CA ILE A 87 8.18 -11.49 9.26
C ILE A 87 8.52 -12.99 9.20
N GLU A 88 7.50 -13.82 9.07
CA GLU A 88 7.69 -15.24 8.78
C GLU A 88 8.17 -15.37 7.32
N ALA A 89 9.47 -15.66 7.13
CA ALA A 89 10.11 -15.68 5.81
C ALA A 89 9.78 -16.96 5.04
N LEU A 90 9.79 -18.11 5.71
CA LEU A 90 9.31 -19.38 5.13
C LEU A 90 8.93 -20.37 6.23
N ARG A 91 8.18 -21.39 5.83
CA ARG A 91 7.96 -22.60 6.63
C ARG A 91 8.76 -23.76 6.06
N TYR A 92 9.22 -24.63 6.93
CA TYR A 92 10.03 -25.74 6.51
C TYR A 92 9.84 -26.97 7.40
N MET A 93 10.28 -28.10 6.88
CA MET A 93 10.52 -29.32 7.62
C MET A 93 11.84 -29.91 7.17
N THR A 94 12.51 -30.64 8.06
CA THR A 94 13.71 -31.39 7.74
C THR A 94 13.46 -32.89 7.87
N LYS A 95 13.85 -33.66 6.85
CA LYS A 95 13.75 -35.10 6.85
C LYS A 95 15.01 -35.69 6.19
N ASN A 96 15.78 -36.53 6.91
CA ASN A 96 17.00 -37.18 6.42
C ASN A 96 17.94 -36.18 5.71
N ASP A 97 18.35 -35.10 6.41
CA ASP A 97 19.20 -34.01 5.91
C ASP A 97 18.65 -33.24 4.69
N SER A 98 17.44 -33.52 4.28
CA SER A 98 16.75 -32.78 3.21
C SER A 98 15.83 -31.73 3.81
N LEU A 99 15.95 -30.48 3.35
CA LEU A 99 15.12 -29.36 3.72
C LEU A 99 13.96 -29.24 2.71
N PHE A 100 12.75 -29.30 3.20
CA PHE A 100 11.53 -29.02 2.43
C PHE A 100 11.03 -27.65 2.83
N ILE A 101 10.78 -26.77 1.86
CA ILE A 101 10.39 -25.38 2.10
C ILE A 101 9.09 -25.01 1.37
N LYS A 102 8.33 -24.11 1.99
CA LYS A 102 7.23 -23.39 1.33
C LYS A 102 7.27 -21.91 1.67
N GLY A 103 6.90 -21.09 0.70
CA GLY A 103 6.82 -19.65 0.87
C GLY A 103 5.66 -19.21 1.77
N THR A 104 5.78 -18.02 2.29
CA THR A 104 4.81 -17.34 3.18
C THR A 104 4.37 -16.00 2.65
N GLY A 105 4.83 -15.61 1.45
CA GLY A 105 4.58 -14.30 0.88
C GLY A 105 5.57 -13.23 1.35
N ASP A 106 6.67 -13.56 2.06
CA ASP A 106 7.69 -12.59 2.45
C ASP A 106 8.33 -11.93 1.22
N PRO A 107 8.25 -10.59 1.05
CA PRO A 107 8.82 -9.89 -0.09
C PRO A 107 10.32 -9.63 -0.01
N SER A 108 10.98 -9.91 1.12
CA SER A 108 12.30 -9.36 1.43
C SER A 108 13.47 -10.07 0.73
N PHE A 109 13.28 -11.32 0.28
CA PHE A 109 14.39 -12.15 -0.20
C PHE A 109 15.01 -11.61 -1.50
N PHE A 110 16.26 -11.15 -1.41
CA PHE A 110 16.98 -10.44 -2.47
C PHE A 110 16.22 -9.25 -3.09
N HIS A 111 15.28 -8.69 -2.36
CA HIS A 111 14.59 -7.49 -2.81
C HIS A 111 15.61 -6.35 -3.05
N PRO A 112 15.53 -5.60 -4.16
CA PRO A 112 16.53 -4.60 -4.53
C PRO A 112 16.87 -3.59 -3.43
N PHE A 113 15.88 -3.23 -2.62
CA PHE A 113 16.05 -2.27 -1.53
C PHE A 113 16.63 -2.87 -0.24
N PHE A 114 16.29 -4.12 0.10
CA PHE A 114 16.68 -4.72 1.37
C PHE A 114 17.97 -5.52 1.28
N LYS A 115 18.80 -5.43 2.32
CA LYS A 115 20.07 -6.17 2.43
C LYS A 115 19.99 -7.30 3.45
N ASP A 116 18.79 -7.89 3.63
CA ASP A 116 18.64 -9.03 4.53
C ASP A 116 19.16 -10.32 3.88
N SER A 117 20.07 -10.99 4.57
CA SER A 117 20.68 -12.24 4.12
C SER A 117 20.29 -13.45 4.97
N THR A 118 19.34 -13.29 5.90
CA THR A 118 18.92 -14.35 6.84
C THR A 118 18.49 -15.61 6.10
N LEU A 119 17.57 -15.47 5.15
CA LEU A 119 17.07 -16.59 4.37
C LEU A 119 18.17 -17.21 3.48
N TYR A 120 19.05 -16.38 2.90
CA TYR A 120 20.16 -16.85 2.07
C TYR A 120 21.10 -17.78 2.87
N PHE A 121 21.60 -17.35 4.04
CA PHE A 121 22.51 -18.16 4.83
C PHE A 121 21.84 -19.42 5.37
N PHE A 122 20.58 -19.33 5.78
CA PHE A 122 19.82 -20.50 6.21
C PHE A 122 19.72 -21.56 5.11
N LEU A 123 19.40 -21.16 3.87
CA LEU A 123 19.29 -22.09 2.76
C LEU A 123 20.67 -22.58 2.27
N LYS A 124 21.68 -21.70 2.27
CA LYS A 124 23.03 -22.05 1.83
C LYS A 124 23.66 -23.14 2.68
N ASP A 125 23.35 -23.19 3.96
CA ASP A 125 23.85 -24.21 4.91
C ASP A 125 23.27 -25.62 4.65
N LYS A 126 22.20 -25.76 3.89
CA LYS A 126 21.51 -27.05 3.69
C LYS A 126 22.06 -27.80 2.50
N SER A 127 22.22 -29.13 2.64
CA SER A 127 22.75 -30.00 1.57
C SER A 127 21.74 -30.20 0.43
N THR A 128 20.49 -30.43 0.74
CA THR A 128 19.40 -30.65 -0.22
C THR A 128 18.20 -29.77 0.11
N ILE A 129 17.66 -29.10 -0.91
CA ILE A 129 16.52 -28.21 -0.77
C ILE A 129 15.43 -28.63 -1.76
N THR A 130 14.20 -28.75 -1.26
CA THR A 130 13.02 -29.03 -2.08
C THR A 130 11.96 -27.96 -1.84
N LEU A 131 11.59 -27.22 -2.87
CA LEU A 131 10.49 -26.24 -2.87
C LEU A 131 9.17 -26.95 -3.22
N VAL A 132 8.17 -26.75 -2.37
CA VAL A 132 6.81 -27.25 -2.64
C VAL A 132 6.07 -26.26 -3.52
N LYS A 133 5.49 -26.77 -4.63
CA LYS A 133 4.73 -25.98 -5.62
C LYS A 133 3.32 -25.62 -5.14
N GLY A 134 2.67 -24.70 -5.90
CA GLY A 134 1.23 -24.48 -5.84
C GLY A 134 0.75 -23.92 -4.51
N GLN A 135 1.56 -23.12 -3.82
CA GLN A 135 1.23 -22.57 -2.50
C GLN A 135 0.40 -21.28 -2.57
N LEU A 136 0.39 -20.60 -3.72
CA LEU A 136 -0.42 -19.41 -3.92
C LEU A 136 -1.88 -19.83 -4.23
N ASP A 137 -2.78 -19.50 -3.34
CA ASP A 137 -4.24 -19.68 -3.47
C ASP A 137 -4.89 -18.33 -3.85
N ASP A 138 -4.29 -17.64 -4.81
CA ASP A 138 -4.70 -16.32 -5.30
C ASP A 138 -4.19 -16.13 -6.74
N ASP A 139 -4.72 -15.14 -7.45
CA ASP A 139 -4.19 -14.76 -8.75
C ASP A 139 -2.88 -13.96 -8.62
N HIS A 140 -1.99 -14.08 -9.61
CA HIS A 140 -0.74 -13.30 -9.66
C HIS A 140 -0.98 -11.80 -9.77
N TYR A 141 -2.08 -11.38 -10.41
CA TYR A 141 -2.55 -10.00 -10.53
C TYR A 141 -3.82 -9.75 -9.75
N GLY A 142 -3.97 -8.54 -9.22
CA GLY A 142 -5.19 -8.13 -8.52
C GLY A 142 -6.36 -7.85 -9.48
N PRO A 143 -7.61 -8.06 -9.04
CA PRO A 143 -8.78 -7.75 -9.86
C PRO A 143 -8.84 -6.26 -10.22
N GLY A 144 -9.02 -5.95 -11.51
CA GLY A 144 -9.11 -4.57 -12.00
C GLY A 144 -7.78 -3.84 -12.11
N TRP A 145 -6.65 -4.56 -12.06
CA TRP A 145 -5.37 -4.01 -12.49
C TRP A 145 -5.39 -3.82 -14.01
N ALA A 146 -4.81 -2.71 -14.47
CA ALA A 146 -4.79 -2.43 -15.89
C ALA A 146 -3.83 -3.39 -16.62
N TRP A 147 -4.32 -4.02 -17.70
CA TRP A 147 -3.50 -4.93 -18.52
C TRP A 147 -2.24 -4.25 -19.05
N GLU A 148 -2.34 -2.96 -19.38
CA GLU A 148 -1.23 -2.18 -19.91
C GLU A 148 -0.06 -1.97 -18.92
N ASP A 149 -0.26 -2.23 -17.63
CA ASP A 149 0.74 -2.05 -16.58
C ASP A 149 1.60 -3.30 -16.33
N TYR A 150 1.42 -4.39 -17.08
CA TYR A 150 2.07 -5.68 -16.82
C TYR A 150 3.62 -5.65 -16.82
N ASP A 151 4.22 -4.66 -17.48
CA ASP A 151 5.68 -4.45 -17.54
C ASP A 151 6.17 -3.24 -16.73
N ALA A 152 5.26 -2.62 -15.95
CA ALA A 152 5.59 -1.55 -15.05
C ALA A 152 6.04 -2.09 -13.67
N ALA A 153 7.13 -1.56 -13.11
CA ALA A 153 7.70 -2.01 -11.84
C ALA A 153 6.67 -2.08 -10.69
N PHE A 154 5.70 -1.16 -10.67
CA PHE A 154 4.65 -1.11 -9.66
C PHE A 154 3.56 -2.20 -9.81
N SER A 155 3.62 -3.01 -10.86
CA SER A 155 2.65 -4.09 -11.17
C SER A 155 3.29 -5.48 -11.15
N ALA A 156 4.32 -5.69 -10.32
CA ALA A 156 4.96 -6.99 -10.15
C ALA A 156 3.96 -8.04 -9.64
N GLU A 157 4.09 -9.26 -10.17
CA GLU A 157 3.23 -10.40 -9.84
C GLU A 157 3.37 -10.82 -8.37
N ARG A 158 2.25 -11.18 -7.74
CA ARG A 158 2.23 -11.81 -6.42
C ARG A 158 2.75 -13.24 -6.51
N SER A 159 3.42 -13.71 -5.45
CA SER A 159 3.93 -15.08 -5.41
C SER A 159 4.03 -15.62 -3.98
N ALA A 160 4.10 -16.94 -3.85
CA ALA A 160 4.25 -17.61 -2.56
C ALA A 160 5.64 -17.40 -1.96
N LEU A 161 6.68 -17.46 -2.77
CA LEU A 161 8.07 -17.20 -2.38
C LEU A 161 8.68 -16.18 -3.35
N PRO A 162 8.49 -14.89 -3.08
CA PRO A 162 9.10 -13.83 -3.85
C PRO A 162 10.64 -13.87 -3.82
N ILE A 163 11.24 -13.50 -4.94
CA ILE A 163 12.70 -13.37 -5.05
C ILE A 163 13.04 -12.17 -5.94
N TYR A 164 13.99 -11.35 -5.57
CA TYR A 164 14.39 -10.11 -6.26
C TYR A 164 13.22 -9.11 -6.45
N GLY A 165 12.24 -9.10 -5.53
CA GLY A 165 11.04 -8.27 -5.68
C GLY A 165 10.17 -8.63 -6.90
N ASN A 166 10.36 -9.82 -7.48
CA ASN A 166 9.75 -10.31 -8.73
C ASN A 166 10.00 -9.37 -9.92
N VAL A 167 11.14 -8.65 -9.92
CA VAL A 167 11.58 -7.76 -11.00
C VAL A 167 12.99 -8.10 -11.47
N LEU A 168 13.24 -7.92 -12.77
CA LEU A 168 14.58 -7.74 -13.30
C LEU A 168 14.99 -6.30 -13.07
N GLU A 169 16.05 -6.08 -12.29
CA GLU A 169 16.70 -4.78 -12.16
C GLU A 169 17.90 -4.68 -13.10
N VAL A 170 17.98 -3.59 -13.85
CA VAL A 170 19.10 -3.29 -14.75
C VAL A 170 19.64 -1.92 -14.41
N ILE A 171 20.91 -1.88 -14.00
CA ILE A 171 21.64 -0.65 -13.69
C ILE A 171 22.66 -0.42 -14.79
N HIS A 172 22.63 0.78 -15.40
CA HIS A 172 23.60 1.19 -16.40
C HIS A 172 24.33 2.44 -15.90
N THR A 173 25.62 2.30 -15.62
CA THR A 173 26.46 3.38 -15.06
C THR A 173 27.89 3.24 -15.56
N ASN A 174 28.51 4.34 -15.96
CA ASN A 174 29.90 4.40 -16.47
C ASN A 174 30.15 3.40 -17.61
N GLY A 175 29.18 3.24 -18.51
CA GLY A 175 29.27 2.31 -19.64
C GLY A 175 29.19 0.81 -19.27
N VAL A 176 28.92 0.50 -17.99
CA VAL A 176 28.75 -0.88 -17.49
C VAL A 176 27.27 -1.15 -17.22
N THR A 177 26.78 -2.27 -17.73
CA THR A 177 25.41 -2.74 -17.48
C THR A 177 25.42 -3.93 -16.54
N GLN A 178 24.68 -3.83 -15.44
CA GLN A 178 24.49 -4.90 -14.47
C GLN A 178 23.03 -5.35 -14.45
N PHE A 179 22.81 -6.67 -14.45
CA PHE A 179 21.50 -7.31 -14.38
C PHE A 179 21.34 -8.05 -13.05
N THR A 180 20.21 -7.87 -12.39
CA THR A 180 19.87 -8.60 -11.17
C THR A 180 18.42 -9.11 -11.26
N PRO A 181 18.19 -10.45 -11.30
CA PRO A 181 19.21 -11.52 -11.40
C PRO A 181 19.85 -11.58 -12.79
N ASP A 182 21.10 -12.05 -12.84
CA ASP A 182 21.89 -12.24 -14.07
C ASP A 182 21.30 -13.33 -15.01
N TYR A 183 20.45 -14.19 -14.49
CA TYR A 183 19.69 -15.20 -15.23
C TYR A 183 19.01 -14.66 -16.51
N PHE A 184 18.64 -13.40 -16.51
CA PHE A 184 17.91 -12.78 -17.63
C PHE A 184 18.82 -12.08 -18.65
N ILE A 185 20.15 -12.09 -18.51
CA ILE A 185 21.07 -11.43 -19.45
C ILE A 185 20.81 -11.89 -20.90
N ASN A 186 20.80 -13.20 -21.14
CA ASN A 186 20.55 -13.78 -22.45
C ASN A 186 19.11 -13.71 -22.97
N ARG A 187 18.22 -13.13 -22.14
CA ARG A 187 16.81 -12.86 -22.46
C ARG A 187 16.51 -11.38 -22.56
N SER A 188 17.54 -10.55 -22.48
CA SER A 188 17.44 -9.10 -22.51
C SER A 188 18.09 -8.56 -23.77
N GLN A 189 17.32 -7.78 -24.53
CA GLN A 189 17.79 -7.03 -25.66
C GLN A 189 17.98 -5.58 -25.27
N MET A 190 19.21 -5.07 -25.40
CA MET A 190 19.49 -3.66 -25.20
C MET A 190 19.02 -2.86 -26.40
N THR A 191 18.32 -1.76 -26.20
CA THR A 191 17.79 -0.93 -27.27
C THR A 191 18.27 0.51 -27.14
N ALA A 192 18.62 1.14 -28.28
CA ALA A 192 19.00 2.54 -28.32
C ALA A 192 17.80 3.49 -28.17
N PHE A 193 16.59 2.97 -28.37
CA PHE A 193 15.35 3.74 -28.33
C PHE A 193 14.41 3.20 -27.23
N SER A 194 13.57 4.08 -26.72
CA SER A 194 12.48 3.66 -25.82
C SER A 194 11.49 2.78 -26.58
N MET A 195 11.37 1.54 -26.15
CA MET A 195 10.34 0.63 -26.65
C MET A 195 9.00 0.92 -25.95
N PRO A 196 7.87 0.72 -26.65
CA PRO A 196 6.54 0.86 -26.02
C PRO A 196 6.34 -0.08 -24.83
N ARG A 197 7.02 -1.22 -24.86
CA ARG A 197 7.00 -2.24 -23.78
C ARG A 197 8.42 -2.65 -23.43
N LYS A 198 8.63 -2.90 -22.13
CA LYS A 198 9.92 -3.34 -21.59
C LYS A 198 10.05 -4.85 -21.49
N ARG A 199 8.93 -5.57 -21.57
CA ARG A 199 8.86 -7.04 -21.59
C ARG A 199 7.83 -7.51 -22.61
N ALA A 200 8.08 -8.67 -23.22
CA ALA A 200 7.07 -9.36 -24.02
C ALA A 200 5.85 -9.80 -23.18
N ASN A 201 4.68 -9.87 -23.78
CA ASN A 201 3.43 -10.08 -23.03
C ASN A 201 3.38 -11.40 -22.28
N PHE A 202 3.90 -12.47 -22.85
CA PHE A 202 3.73 -13.85 -22.36
C PHE A 202 5.04 -14.58 -22.12
N THR A 203 6.17 -13.88 -22.23
CA THR A 203 7.50 -14.45 -22.01
C THR A 203 8.38 -13.50 -21.20
N ASN A 204 9.41 -14.05 -20.56
CA ASN A 204 10.45 -13.28 -19.88
C ASN A 204 11.55 -12.87 -20.87
N GLU A 205 11.17 -12.18 -21.93
CA GLU A 205 12.05 -11.52 -22.89
C GLU A 205 11.94 -10.01 -22.68
N PHE A 206 13.08 -9.34 -22.47
CA PHE A 206 13.12 -7.96 -22.03
C PHE A 206 13.72 -7.04 -23.08
N TYR A 207 13.22 -5.81 -23.15
CA TYR A 207 13.65 -4.74 -24.03
C TYR A 207 14.08 -3.55 -23.16
N ILE A 208 15.40 -3.43 -22.95
CA ILE A 208 15.96 -2.48 -21.98
C ILE A 208 16.52 -1.26 -22.73
N PRO A 209 15.93 -0.07 -22.57
CA PRO A 209 16.51 1.14 -23.16
C PRO A 209 17.81 1.50 -22.44
N LEU A 210 18.88 1.69 -23.23
CA LEU A 210 20.17 2.16 -22.73
C LEU A 210 20.09 3.65 -22.41
N ARG A 211 20.19 3.99 -21.14
CA ARG A 211 20.34 5.35 -20.65
C ARG A 211 21.43 5.38 -19.60
N GLU A 212 22.38 6.29 -19.76
CA GLU A 212 23.46 6.44 -18.78
C GLU A 212 22.91 6.90 -17.43
N ASN A 213 23.46 6.34 -16.35
CA ASN A 213 23.05 6.59 -14.96
C ASN A 213 21.56 6.30 -14.67
N ASP A 214 21.03 5.24 -15.29
CA ASP A 214 19.64 4.83 -15.13
C ASP A 214 19.53 3.47 -14.42
N THR A 215 18.47 3.31 -13.65
CA THR A 215 18.06 2.06 -13.02
C THR A 215 16.65 1.71 -13.50
N ILE A 216 16.51 0.58 -14.17
CA ILE A 216 15.25 0.12 -14.72
C ILE A 216 14.84 -1.16 -14.01
N GLN A 217 13.62 -1.22 -13.53
CA GLN A 217 13.01 -2.44 -13.00
C GLN A 217 11.84 -2.88 -13.88
N VAL A 218 11.84 -4.16 -14.26
CA VAL A 218 10.79 -4.75 -15.10
C VAL A 218 10.31 -6.05 -14.48
N PRO A 219 9.01 -6.19 -14.16
CA PRO A 219 8.47 -7.42 -13.61
C PRO A 219 8.71 -8.62 -14.51
N PHE A 220 9.11 -9.75 -13.95
CA PHE A 220 9.13 -11.00 -14.69
C PHE A 220 7.86 -11.83 -14.39
N ILE A 221 7.46 -12.66 -15.36
CA ILE A 221 6.38 -13.63 -15.19
C ILE A 221 6.85 -14.68 -14.21
N GLN A 222 6.10 -14.82 -13.11
CA GLN A 222 6.44 -15.68 -12.00
C GLN A 222 5.96 -17.12 -12.22
N SER A 223 6.73 -18.08 -11.69
CA SER A 223 6.34 -19.49 -11.55
C SER A 223 7.22 -20.21 -10.54
N ASP A 224 6.70 -21.27 -9.91
CA ASP A 224 7.50 -22.10 -9.00
C ASP A 224 8.77 -22.66 -9.66
N THR A 225 8.70 -22.97 -10.96
CA THR A 225 9.86 -23.42 -11.75
C THR A 225 10.91 -22.34 -11.87
N LEU A 226 10.51 -21.10 -12.14
CA LEU A 226 11.44 -19.96 -12.19
C LEU A 226 12.04 -19.68 -10.81
N THR A 227 11.22 -19.66 -9.75
CA THR A 227 11.70 -19.48 -8.38
C THR A 227 12.74 -20.53 -8.01
N SER A 228 12.47 -21.82 -8.25
CA SER A 228 13.44 -22.91 -8.03
C SER A 228 14.74 -22.69 -8.80
N ARG A 229 14.66 -22.25 -10.07
CA ARG A 229 15.82 -21.97 -10.90
C ARG A 229 16.65 -20.80 -10.37
N LEU A 230 16.00 -19.70 -10.01
CA LEU A 230 16.68 -18.53 -9.44
C LEU A 230 17.33 -18.85 -8.09
N LEU A 231 16.64 -19.61 -7.24
CA LEU A 231 17.21 -20.12 -5.98
C LEU A 231 18.44 -21.00 -6.24
N SER A 232 18.35 -21.92 -7.20
CA SER A 232 19.46 -22.82 -7.53
C SER A 232 20.72 -22.04 -7.96
N LEU A 233 20.53 -20.99 -8.77
CA LEU A 233 21.64 -20.13 -9.20
C LEU A 233 22.20 -19.31 -8.03
N ALA A 234 21.33 -18.66 -7.26
CA ALA A 234 21.77 -17.83 -6.12
C ALA A 234 22.53 -18.64 -5.05
N LEU A 235 22.10 -19.87 -4.80
CA LEU A 235 22.72 -20.76 -3.79
C LEU A 235 23.88 -21.60 -4.36
N ASN A 236 24.06 -21.63 -5.68
CA ASN A 236 24.99 -22.52 -6.40
C ASN A 236 24.78 -24.00 -6.01
N LYS A 237 23.53 -24.45 -5.95
CA LYS A 237 23.11 -25.84 -5.68
C LYS A 237 21.74 -26.13 -6.26
N GLU A 238 21.44 -27.40 -6.48
CA GLU A 238 20.11 -27.79 -6.98
C GLU A 238 19.03 -27.53 -5.93
N VAL A 239 17.97 -26.81 -6.34
CA VAL A 239 16.71 -26.68 -5.59
C VAL A 239 15.64 -27.45 -6.38
N ARG A 240 15.16 -28.55 -5.81
CA ARG A 240 14.17 -29.42 -6.46
C ARG A 240 12.76 -28.90 -6.27
N LEU A 241 11.86 -29.32 -7.14
CA LEU A 241 10.44 -29.05 -7.03
C LEU A 241 9.68 -30.30 -6.62
N MET A 242 8.73 -30.15 -5.71
CA MET A 242 7.82 -31.21 -5.31
C MET A 242 6.35 -30.73 -5.44
N PRO A 243 5.43 -31.58 -5.93
CA PRO A 243 4.01 -31.25 -5.88
C PRO A 243 3.54 -31.15 -4.42
N PRO A 244 2.41 -30.47 -4.14
CA PRO A 244 1.81 -30.47 -2.82
C PRO A 244 1.53 -31.88 -2.33
N GLN A 245 1.83 -32.14 -1.05
CA GLN A 245 1.53 -33.42 -0.39
C GLN A 245 0.76 -33.13 0.89
N ASN A 246 -0.38 -33.77 1.07
CA ASN A 246 -1.28 -33.53 2.21
C ASN A 246 -0.73 -34.05 3.55
N ASP A 247 0.20 -34.98 3.51
CA ASP A 247 0.83 -35.64 4.67
C ASP A 247 2.13 -34.95 5.12
N VAL A 248 2.58 -33.90 4.41
CA VAL A 248 3.78 -33.13 4.77
C VAL A 248 3.41 -31.95 5.66
N VAL A 249 3.77 -32.01 6.92
CA VAL A 249 3.56 -30.95 7.90
C VAL A 249 4.79 -30.05 7.96
N PHE A 250 4.58 -28.76 7.66
CA PHE A 250 5.61 -27.70 7.80
C PHE A 250 5.46 -27.04 9.17
N ASP A 251 6.06 -27.62 10.17
CA ASP A 251 5.93 -27.23 11.59
C ASP A 251 6.98 -26.20 12.04
N GLN A 252 8.04 -26.04 11.26
CA GLN A 252 9.13 -25.10 11.58
C GLN A 252 8.97 -23.81 10.77
N LYS A 253 9.37 -22.70 11.40
CA LYS A 253 9.27 -21.35 10.84
C LYS A 253 10.64 -20.68 10.88
N LEU A 254 11.03 -20.08 9.77
CA LEU A 254 12.13 -19.14 9.73
C LEU A 254 11.57 -17.73 9.76
N TYR A 255 12.06 -16.91 10.68
CA TYR A 255 11.76 -15.49 10.74
C TYR A 255 12.90 -14.70 10.09
N GLY A 256 12.54 -13.73 9.26
CA GLY A 256 13.46 -12.89 8.53
C GLY A 256 13.53 -11.48 9.10
N MET A 257 13.44 -10.49 8.23
CA MET A 257 13.63 -9.10 8.60
C MET A 257 12.48 -8.53 9.44
N SER A 258 12.68 -7.30 9.91
CA SER A 258 11.68 -6.55 10.67
C SER A 258 10.46 -6.22 9.79
N ARG A 259 9.25 -6.55 10.29
CA ARG A 259 7.99 -6.10 9.70
C ARG A 259 7.96 -4.58 9.52
N ASP A 260 8.42 -3.83 10.52
CA ASP A 260 8.32 -2.37 10.54
C ASP A 260 9.21 -1.74 9.44
N SER A 261 10.35 -2.36 9.09
CA SER A 261 11.18 -1.94 7.96
C SER A 261 10.44 -2.10 6.61
N LEU A 262 9.72 -3.21 6.45
CA LEU A 262 8.87 -3.43 5.25
C LEU A 262 7.73 -2.43 5.19
N LEU A 263 7.07 -2.17 6.31
CA LEU A 263 5.97 -1.21 6.42
C LEU A 263 6.42 0.21 6.10
N LYS A 264 7.58 0.62 6.60
CA LYS A 264 8.17 1.92 6.30
C LYS A 264 8.45 2.06 4.81
N GLN A 265 9.09 1.08 4.18
CA GLN A 265 9.34 1.09 2.73
C GLN A 265 8.03 1.14 1.94
N MET A 266 7.05 0.28 2.26
CA MET A 266 5.73 0.27 1.63
C MET A 266 5.07 1.65 1.65
N MET A 267 5.13 2.35 2.77
CA MET A 267 4.43 3.61 2.96
C MET A 267 5.18 4.79 2.36
N VAL A 268 6.51 4.88 2.56
CA VAL A 268 7.33 6.03 2.16
C VAL A 268 7.45 6.14 0.64
N VAL A 269 7.79 5.05 -0.05
CA VAL A 269 7.91 5.06 -1.52
C VAL A 269 6.65 4.56 -2.23
N SER A 270 5.63 4.18 -1.45
CA SER A 270 4.36 3.67 -1.98
C SER A 270 4.49 2.34 -2.75
N ASP A 271 5.31 1.42 -2.25
CA ASP A 271 5.57 0.14 -2.88
C ASP A 271 4.32 -0.74 -2.94
N ASN A 272 3.88 -1.07 -4.17
CA ASN A 272 2.71 -1.90 -4.40
C ASN A 272 2.99 -3.38 -4.13
N PHE A 273 4.18 -3.85 -4.54
CA PHE A 273 4.55 -5.25 -4.39
C PHE A 273 4.62 -5.64 -2.91
N ILE A 274 5.29 -4.84 -2.09
CA ILE A 274 5.33 -5.07 -0.64
C ILE A 274 3.92 -5.07 -0.05
N ALA A 275 3.04 -4.16 -0.46
CA ALA A 275 1.67 -4.11 0.04
C ALA A 275 0.86 -5.39 -0.27
N GLU A 276 0.96 -5.90 -1.48
CA GLU A 276 0.28 -7.14 -1.89
C GLU A 276 0.84 -8.37 -1.16
N GLN A 277 2.15 -8.45 -1.06
CA GLN A 277 2.84 -9.56 -0.39
C GLN A 277 2.60 -9.57 1.13
N LEU A 278 2.51 -8.40 1.78
CA LEU A 278 2.16 -8.32 3.19
C LEU A 278 0.74 -8.83 3.49
N LEU A 279 -0.22 -8.65 2.56
CA LEU A 279 -1.53 -9.30 2.71
C LEU A 279 -1.42 -10.82 2.62
N LEU A 280 -0.61 -11.35 1.71
CA LEU A 280 -0.38 -12.79 1.60
C LEU A 280 0.33 -13.33 2.86
N ASN A 281 1.32 -12.61 3.39
CA ASN A 281 2.01 -13.00 4.61
C ASN A 281 1.08 -12.94 5.84
N ALA A 282 0.23 -11.91 5.95
CA ALA A 282 -0.82 -11.86 6.98
C ALA A 282 -1.80 -13.03 6.86
N SER A 283 -2.17 -13.41 5.63
CA SER A 283 -3.01 -14.59 5.37
C SER A 283 -2.31 -15.89 5.76
N SER A 284 -1.03 -16.04 5.40
CA SER A 284 -0.21 -17.19 5.83
C SER A 284 -0.19 -17.31 7.36
N THR A 285 0.05 -16.20 8.04
CA THR A 285 0.15 -16.15 9.51
C THR A 285 -1.17 -16.48 10.19
N GLN A 286 -2.26 -15.86 9.74
CA GLN A 286 -3.57 -15.93 10.39
C GLN A 286 -4.42 -17.13 9.94
N LEU A 287 -4.36 -17.48 8.65
CA LEU A 287 -5.25 -18.45 8.02
C LEU A 287 -4.54 -19.72 7.50
N ASN A 288 -3.22 -19.79 7.66
CA ASN A 288 -2.37 -20.89 7.16
C ASN A 288 -2.47 -21.13 5.64
N ARG A 289 -2.80 -20.10 4.86
CA ARG A 289 -2.87 -20.12 3.40
C ARG A 289 -2.52 -18.76 2.80
N LEU A 290 -2.18 -18.72 1.52
CA LEU A 290 -1.80 -17.51 0.81
C LEU A 290 -2.97 -17.02 -0.06
N ASN A 291 -3.93 -16.33 0.58
CA ASN A 291 -5.13 -15.81 -0.09
C ASN A 291 -5.46 -14.40 0.40
N SER A 292 -5.23 -13.41 -0.46
CA SER A 292 -5.44 -12.01 -0.12
C SER A 292 -6.90 -11.64 0.07
N ARG A 293 -7.84 -12.32 -0.63
CA ARG A 293 -9.28 -12.09 -0.48
C ARG A 293 -9.78 -12.48 0.90
N ASP A 294 -9.34 -13.64 1.38
CA ASP A 294 -9.81 -14.17 2.65
C ASP A 294 -9.30 -13.39 3.84
N ILE A 295 -8.04 -12.94 3.80
CA ILE A 295 -7.51 -12.11 4.87
C ILE A 295 -8.19 -10.72 4.88
N ARG A 296 -8.47 -10.11 3.72
CA ARG A 296 -9.22 -8.86 3.67
C ARG A 296 -10.63 -9.01 4.23
N ARG A 297 -11.31 -10.14 3.92
CA ARG A 297 -12.62 -10.44 4.50
C ARG A 297 -12.51 -10.59 6.01
N PHE A 298 -11.57 -11.37 6.51
CA PHE A 298 -11.33 -11.53 7.94
C PHE A 298 -11.13 -10.18 8.65
N VAL A 299 -10.28 -9.31 8.09
CA VAL A 299 -10.00 -7.98 8.67
C VAL A 299 -11.25 -7.11 8.69
N LEU A 300 -12.01 -7.06 7.58
CA LEU A 300 -13.24 -6.25 7.51
C LEU A 300 -14.34 -6.75 8.45
N ASP A 301 -14.46 -8.06 8.61
CA ASP A 301 -15.57 -8.65 9.39
C ASP A 301 -15.23 -8.78 10.89
N SER A 302 -13.94 -8.73 11.27
CA SER A 302 -13.50 -8.86 12.66
C SER A 302 -12.84 -7.60 13.21
N LEU A 303 -11.79 -7.08 12.56
CA LEU A 303 -10.96 -6.00 13.10
C LEU A 303 -11.49 -4.60 12.74
N LEU A 304 -12.23 -4.49 11.66
CA LEU A 304 -12.78 -3.26 11.11
C LEU A 304 -14.32 -3.32 10.96
N SER A 305 -14.98 -4.19 11.74
CA SER A 305 -16.44 -4.35 11.72
C SER A 305 -17.20 -3.12 12.24
N ASP A 306 -16.53 -2.27 12.98
CA ASP A 306 -17.05 -1.04 13.59
C ASP A 306 -16.90 0.21 12.70
N LEU A 307 -16.37 0.09 11.49
CA LEU A 307 -16.28 1.22 10.56
C LEU A 307 -17.68 1.73 10.19
N GLN A 308 -17.89 3.04 10.30
CA GLN A 308 -19.17 3.68 9.95
C GLN A 308 -19.58 3.45 8.48
N GLN A 309 -18.60 3.36 7.57
CA GLN A 309 -18.80 3.02 6.17
C GLN A 309 -17.92 1.83 5.81
N LYS A 310 -18.52 0.66 5.62
CA LYS A 310 -17.77 -0.54 5.24
C LYS A 310 -17.17 -0.36 3.84
N PRO A 311 -15.85 -0.41 3.68
CA PRO A 311 -15.22 -0.20 2.38
C PRO A 311 -15.40 -1.42 1.45
N ARG A 312 -15.34 -1.16 0.14
CA ARG A 312 -15.03 -2.20 -0.84
C ARG A 312 -13.51 -2.27 -0.98
N TRP A 313 -12.90 -3.25 -0.32
CA TRP A 313 -11.46 -3.46 -0.32
C TRP A 313 -11.08 -4.63 -1.22
N VAL A 314 -10.32 -4.37 -2.29
CA VAL A 314 -10.09 -5.31 -3.40
C VAL A 314 -8.66 -5.82 -3.47
N ASP A 315 -7.66 -4.97 -3.15
CA ASP A 315 -6.23 -5.31 -3.14
C ASP A 315 -5.47 -4.59 -2.02
N GLY A 316 -4.22 -4.94 -1.81
CA GLY A 316 -3.41 -4.35 -0.74
C GLY A 316 -2.79 -3.00 -1.11
N SER A 317 -2.54 -2.77 -2.37
CA SER A 317 -1.77 -1.64 -2.88
C SER A 317 -2.61 -0.41 -3.23
N GLY A 318 -3.88 -0.62 -3.61
CA GLY A 318 -4.75 0.39 -4.19
C GLY A 318 -4.55 0.58 -5.69
N LEU A 319 -3.89 -0.35 -6.37
CA LEU A 319 -3.76 -0.35 -7.83
C LEU A 319 -5.10 -0.59 -8.51
N SER A 320 -5.95 -1.41 -7.90
CA SER A 320 -7.31 -1.65 -8.36
C SER A 320 -8.20 -0.41 -8.23
N ARG A 321 -8.80 0.02 -9.35
CA ARG A 321 -9.83 1.07 -9.35
C ARG A 321 -11.16 0.63 -8.71
N TYR A 322 -11.29 -0.66 -8.38
CA TYR A 322 -12.47 -1.20 -7.71
C TYR A 322 -12.46 -0.99 -6.19
N ASN A 323 -11.33 -0.56 -5.61
CA ASN A 323 -11.31 -0.14 -4.22
C ASN A 323 -12.18 1.11 -4.01
N LEU A 324 -13.04 1.08 -2.98
CA LEU A 324 -13.87 2.21 -2.59
C LEU A 324 -13.78 2.40 -1.07
N PHE A 325 -13.32 3.58 -0.67
CA PHE A 325 -13.22 3.99 0.74
C PHE A 325 -13.86 5.37 0.93
N SER A 326 -14.40 5.59 2.12
CA SER A 326 -14.84 6.92 2.52
C SER A 326 -13.78 7.63 3.35
N PRO A 327 -13.71 8.98 3.33
CA PRO A 327 -12.82 9.74 4.21
C PRO A 327 -12.99 9.38 5.69
N ILE A 328 -14.22 9.16 6.16
CA ILE A 328 -14.49 8.81 7.56
C ILE A 328 -13.92 7.44 7.93
N SER A 329 -14.06 6.43 7.05
CA SER A 329 -13.46 5.10 7.30
C SER A 329 -11.94 5.17 7.33
N MET A 330 -11.34 6.01 6.49
CA MET A 330 -9.89 6.19 6.47
C MET A 330 -9.39 6.83 7.77
N VAL A 331 -10.09 7.85 8.28
CA VAL A 331 -9.81 8.48 9.57
C VAL A 331 -9.93 7.45 10.72
N GLN A 332 -10.97 6.62 10.72
CA GLN A 332 -11.13 5.59 11.74
C GLN A 332 -10.02 4.54 11.74
N VAL A 333 -9.53 4.14 10.55
CA VAL A 333 -8.36 3.23 10.44
C VAL A 333 -7.09 3.90 10.94
N LEU A 334 -6.87 5.18 10.61
CA LEU A 334 -5.72 5.95 11.11
C LEU A 334 -5.75 6.10 12.63
N GLU A 335 -6.91 6.32 13.23
CA GLU A 335 -7.07 6.36 14.68
C GLU A 335 -6.69 5.03 15.33
N LYS A 336 -7.11 3.89 14.74
CA LYS A 336 -6.71 2.56 15.21
C LYS A 336 -5.20 2.34 15.10
N ILE A 337 -4.55 2.84 14.05
CA ILE A 337 -3.08 2.78 13.90
C ILE A 337 -2.40 3.58 15.01
N GLN A 338 -2.86 4.80 15.30
CA GLN A 338 -2.35 5.65 16.36
C GLN A 338 -2.45 4.97 17.73
N GLN A 339 -3.58 4.31 18.00
CA GLN A 339 -3.80 3.59 19.25
C GLN A 339 -2.94 2.34 19.43
N ASN A 340 -2.55 1.69 18.32
CA ASN A 340 -1.82 0.42 18.32
C ASN A 340 -0.29 0.57 18.26
N SER A 341 0.24 1.77 18.02
CA SER A 341 1.68 2.01 17.87
C SER A 341 2.08 3.38 18.38
N GLU A 342 3.00 3.44 19.33
CA GLU A 342 3.58 4.70 19.83
C GLU A 342 4.40 5.43 18.76
N HIS A 343 4.98 4.67 17.80
CA HIS A 343 5.83 5.19 16.72
C HIS A 343 5.10 5.29 15.37
N TYR A 344 3.76 5.45 15.37
CA TYR A 344 2.94 5.40 14.16
C TYR A 344 3.35 6.41 13.08
N LEU A 345 3.84 7.59 13.45
CA LEU A 345 4.29 8.62 12.51
C LEU A 345 5.49 8.17 11.66
N GLU A 346 6.34 7.30 12.17
CA GLU A 346 7.56 6.84 11.48
C GLU A 346 7.27 6.02 10.20
N PHE A 347 6.04 5.52 10.06
CA PHE A 347 5.63 4.80 8.85
C PHE A 347 5.24 5.73 7.70
N PHE A 348 4.93 7.00 7.96
CA PHE A 348 4.36 7.89 6.96
C PHE A 348 5.41 8.78 6.31
N PRO A 349 5.28 9.06 4.99
CA PRO A 349 6.03 10.14 4.35
C PRO A 349 5.82 11.47 5.06
N ILE A 350 6.87 12.28 5.12
CA ILE A 350 6.90 13.58 5.78
C ILE A 350 6.81 14.68 4.72
N GLY A 351 5.87 15.60 4.90
CA GLY A 351 5.67 16.74 4.01
C GLY A 351 6.91 17.62 3.90
N GLY A 352 7.42 17.82 2.69
CA GLY A 352 8.62 18.59 2.39
C GLY A 352 9.94 17.86 2.61
N GLU A 353 9.94 16.58 3.05
CA GLU A 353 11.18 15.90 3.43
C GLU A 353 11.38 14.52 2.82
N THR A 354 10.34 13.66 2.82
CA THR A 354 10.56 12.26 2.45
C THR A 354 9.54 11.67 1.49
N GLY A 355 10.01 10.73 0.68
CA GLY A 355 9.20 9.85 -0.15
C GLY A 355 8.25 10.59 -1.09
N THR A 356 6.99 10.16 -1.17
CA THR A 356 6.01 10.77 -2.08
C THR A 356 5.58 12.19 -1.72
N LEU A 357 6.03 12.72 -0.57
CA LEU A 357 5.76 14.07 -0.08
C LEU A 357 6.99 14.99 -0.08
N GLU A 358 8.18 14.53 -0.50
CA GLU A 358 9.45 15.26 -0.45
C GLU A 358 9.37 16.70 -1.00
N HIS A 359 8.57 16.92 -2.05
CA HIS A 359 8.42 18.22 -2.70
C HIS A 359 7.06 18.89 -2.46
N TRP A 360 6.27 18.38 -1.50
CA TRP A 360 4.89 18.81 -1.27
C TRP A 360 4.58 19.01 0.21
N PHE A 361 3.71 19.97 0.50
CA PHE A 361 3.19 20.22 1.86
C PHE A 361 4.27 20.61 2.87
N ASN A 362 5.25 21.40 2.43
CA ASN A 362 6.35 21.86 3.25
C ASN A 362 5.84 22.71 4.43
N GLY A 363 6.39 22.48 5.61
CA GLY A 363 6.29 23.38 6.76
C GLY A 363 7.22 24.59 6.57
N THR A 364 7.08 25.60 7.43
CA THR A 364 8.01 26.75 7.50
C THR A 364 9.22 26.43 8.38
N ASP A 365 8.97 25.91 9.58
CA ASP A 365 9.99 25.62 10.59
C ASP A 365 10.09 24.13 10.92
N GLN A 366 8.94 23.45 10.94
CA GLN A 366 8.81 22.03 11.25
C GLN A 366 7.85 21.36 10.26
N PRO A 367 8.05 20.09 9.93
CA PRO A 367 7.05 19.31 9.21
C PRO A 367 5.73 19.27 9.96
N TYR A 368 4.63 19.41 9.23
CA TYR A 368 3.29 19.37 9.83
C TYR A 368 2.38 18.31 9.23
N ILE A 369 2.78 17.65 8.14
CA ILE A 369 2.05 16.58 7.46
C ILE A 369 2.86 15.29 7.51
N TYR A 370 2.24 14.24 8.02
CA TYR A 370 2.69 12.85 8.02
C TYR A 370 1.59 12.01 7.37
N ALA A 371 1.69 11.78 6.07
CA ALA A 371 0.53 11.25 5.34
C ALA A 371 0.89 10.37 4.16
N LYS A 372 -0.01 9.44 3.85
CA LYS A 372 0.06 8.61 2.65
C LYS A 372 -0.62 9.28 1.48
N THR A 373 0.06 9.40 0.36
CA THR A 373 -0.53 9.79 -0.92
C THR A 373 -1.26 8.63 -1.58
N GLY A 374 -2.29 8.94 -2.36
CA GLY A 374 -2.95 7.99 -3.26
C GLY A 374 -3.19 8.64 -4.62
N SER A 375 -2.48 8.19 -5.65
CA SER A 375 -2.55 8.78 -6.99
C SER A 375 -2.93 7.74 -8.05
N LEU A 376 -3.87 8.08 -8.88
CA LEU A 376 -4.21 7.45 -10.16
C LEU A 376 -4.46 8.57 -11.18
N GLY A 377 -4.61 8.27 -12.45
CA GLY A 377 -4.64 9.26 -13.54
C GLY A 377 -5.47 10.53 -13.28
N ASN A 378 -6.63 10.41 -12.64
CA ASN A 378 -7.55 11.52 -12.33
C ASN A 378 -7.97 11.55 -10.84
N ASN A 379 -7.18 10.95 -9.95
CA ASN A 379 -7.45 10.89 -8.51
C ASN A 379 -6.17 11.25 -7.75
N PHE A 380 -6.31 12.12 -6.74
CA PHE A 380 -5.27 12.41 -5.77
C PHE A 380 -5.87 12.50 -4.37
N ASN A 381 -5.38 11.67 -3.48
CA ASN A 381 -5.84 11.53 -2.11
C ASN A 381 -4.67 11.68 -1.17
N LEU A 382 -4.92 12.23 0.02
CA LEU A 382 -3.94 12.39 1.08
C LEU A 382 -4.63 12.07 2.42
N SER A 383 -4.13 11.10 3.15
CA SER A 383 -4.69 10.72 4.45
C SER A 383 -3.57 10.42 5.45
N GLY A 384 -3.72 10.89 6.68
CA GLY A 384 -2.69 10.75 7.71
C GLY A 384 -2.90 11.72 8.87
N PHE A 385 -1.81 12.31 9.33
CA PHE A 385 -1.75 13.12 10.54
C PHE A 385 -1.26 14.55 10.18
N LEU A 386 -1.88 15.54 10.85
CA LEU A 386 -1.53 16.95 10.73
C LEU A 386 -1.19 17.48 12.13
N ILE A 387 -0.01 18.08 12.26
CA ILE A 387 0.41 18.75 13.50
C ILE A 387 0.04 20.23 13.38
N THR A 388 -0.79 20.72 14.31
CA THR A 388 -1.23 22.13 14.31
C THR A 388 -0.15 23.05 14.85
N SER A 389 -0.30 24.35 14.63
CA SER A 389 0.58 25.38 15.23
C SER A 389 0.53 25.39 16.75
N SER A 390 -0.58 24.92 17.34
CA SER A 390 -0.74 24.72 18.79
C SER A 390 -0.11 23.43 19.32
N GLY A 391 0.48 22.58 18.46
CA GLY A 391 1.11 21.30 18.81
C GLY A 391 0.15 20.11 18.92
N LYS A 392 -1.10 20.26 18.54
CA LYS A 392 -2.07 19.13 18.53
C LYS A 392 -1.86 18.26 17.30
N THR A 393 -2.11 16.96 17.45
CA THR A 393 -2.12 16.01 16.33
C THR A 393 -3.55 15.73 15.91
N LEU A 394 -3.91 16.13 14.69
CA LEU A 394 -5.19 15.83 14.06
C LEU A 394 -5.03 14.65 13.09
N ILE A 395 -6.12 13.91 12.91
CA ILE A 395 -6.22 12.86 11.88
C ILE A 395 -7.04 13.42 10.73
N PHE A 396 -6.59 13.21 9.50
CA PHE A 396 -7.34 13.69 8.35
C PHE A 396 -7.35 12.71 7.18
N SER A 397 -8.40 12.83 6.35
CA SER A 397 -8.47 12.21 5.02
C SER A 397 -9.05 13.20 4.04
N PHE A 398 -8.27 13.58 3.03
CA PHE A 398 -8.61 14.54 2.00
C PHE A 398 -8.53 13.85 0.63
N MET A 399 -9.68 13.56 0.04
CA MET A 399 -9.81 12.79 -1.20
C MET A 399 -10.37 13.65 -2.32
N ASN A 400 -9.69 13.63 -3.49
CA ASN A 400 -10.12 14.33 -4.70
C ASN A 400 -10.10 13.37 -5.88
N ASN A 401 -11.28 13.11 -6.42
CA ASN A 401 -11.45 12.22 -7.56
C ASN A 401 -12.05 12.96 -8.75
N HIS A 402 -11.82 12.43 -9.95
CA HIS A 402 -12.41 12.88 -11.22
C HIS A 402 -12.02 14.31 -11.63
N TYR A 403 -10.84 14.78 -11.22
CA TYR A 403 -10.31 16.05 -11.71
C TYR A 403 -9.72 15.89 -13.12
N THR A 404 -9.71 17.00 -13.88
CA THR A 404 -9.20 17.06 -15.27
C THR A 404 -7.93 17.91 -15.39
N GLN A 405 -7.63 18.74 -14.40
CA GLN A 405 -6.42 19.57 -14.34
C GLN A 405 -5.18 18.77 -13.89
N PRO A 406 -3.97 19.32 -14.05
CA PRO A 406 -2.76 18.69 -13.53
C PRO A 406 -2.84 18.43 -12.02
N SER A 407 -2.38 17.28 -11.55
CA SER A 407 -2.38 16.91 -10.12
C SER A 407 -1.61 17.91 -9.24
N SER A 408 -0.62 18.61 -9.79
CA SER A 408 0.12 19.66 -9.10
C SER A 408 -0.77 20.84 -8.66
N VAL A 409 -1.79 21.16 -9.45
CA VAL A 409 -2.79 22.20 -9.12
C VAL A 409 -3.64 21.76 -7.94
N VAL A 410 -4.12 20.50 -7.97
CA VAL A 410 -4.90 19.91 -6.87
C VAL A 410 -4.07 19.87 -5.57
N LYS A 411 -2.82 19.43 -5.64
CA LYS A 411 -1.91 19.36 -4.48
C LYS A 411 -1.66 20.74 -3.84
N LYS A 412 -1.44 21.77 -4.67
CA LYS A 412 -1.25 23.15 -4.18
C LYS A 412 -2.47 23.64 -3.42
N GLU A 413 -3.66 23.44 -3.99
CA GLU A 413 -4.91 23.88 -3.38
C GLU A 413 -5.21 23.10 -2.08
N MET A 414 -4.96 21.79 -2.05
CA MET A 414 -5.03 21.02 -0.81
C MET A 414 -4.08 21.56 0.25
N GLY A 415 -2.87 21.96 -0.13
CA GLY A 415 -1.89 22.58 0.76
C GLY A 415 -2.38 23.88 1.39
N VAL A 416 -3.15 24.70 0.66
CA VAL A 416 -3.76 25.92 1.21
C VAL A 416 -4.77 25.57 2.31
N VAL A 417 -5.66 24.60 2.06
CA VAL A 417 -6.66 24.17 3.03
C VAL A 417 -5.99 23.55 4.28
N LEU A 418 -5.01 22.67 4.09
CA LEU A 418 -4.33 22.02 5.22
C LEU A 418 -3.52 22.99 6.08
N ARG A 419 -2.86 24.00 5.47
CA ARG A 419 -2.18 25.07 6.23
C ARG A 419 -3.18 25.86 7.08
N ARG A 420 -4.33 26.20 6.53
CA ARG A 420 -5.38 26.88 7.30
C ARG A 420 -5.82 26.05 8.51
N ILE A 421 -6.06 24.76 8.34
CA ILE A 421 -6.40 23.86 9.45
C ILE A 421 -5.28 23.87 10.51
N ARG A 422 -4.01 23.82 10.07
CA ARG A 422 -2.84 23.90 10.97
C ARG A 422 -2.83 25.17 11.79
N ASP A 423 -3.11 26.31 11.16
CA ASP A 423 -2.92 27.62 11.74
C ASP A 423 -4.11 28.08 12.60
N ASP A 424 -5.32 27.65 12.24
CA ASP A 424 -6.56 28.10 12.89
C ASP A 424 -7.03 27.17 14.03
N TYR A 425 -6.42 25.99 14.22
CA TYR A 425 -6.75 25.02 15.27
C TYR A 425 -5.58 24.73 16.20
#